data_cfbd32762a80f44e8ab2711b43d959a0
#
_entry.id   cfbd32762a80f44e8ab2711b43d959a0
#
_cell.length_a   1.000
_cell.length_b   1.000
_cell.length_c   1.000
_cell.angle_alpha   90.00
_cell.angle_beta   90.00
_cell.angle_gamma   90.00
#
_symmetry.space_group_name_H-M   'P 1'
#
loop_
_entity.id
_entity.type
_entity.pdbx_description
1 polymer ?
#
loop_
_entity_poly.entity_id
_entity_poly.type
_entity_poly.pdbx_seq_one_letter_code
_entity_poly.pdbx_strand_id
1 'polypeptide(L)'
;MKDLKHLIYFESLLENANNELVQKAQAEGNLALGYTCYHVPEALLNVGNCFSVRLRAPHTGSIDIATYYMSNYTCEFARALVERGIEGGYQFLDAMIGVDAC
;
A
#
# COMPACT_ATOMS: atom_id res chain seq x y z
N MET A 1 14.49 11.11 -24.59
CA MET A 1 14.20 12.03 -23.48
C MET A 1 12.73 12.27 -23.17
N LYS A 2 11.82 11.95 -24.11
CA LYS A 2 10.39 12.01 -23.82
C LYS A 2 9.97 11.06 -22.70
N ASP A 3 10.68 9.95 -22.55
CA ASP A 3 10.35 8.90 -21.58
C ASP A 3 10.74 9.26 -20.13
N LEU A 4 11.73 10.13 -19.95
CA LEU A 4 12.17 10.55 -18.63
C LEU A 4 11.07 11.26 -17.83
N LYS A 5 10.23 12.01 -18.51
CA LYS A 5 9.11 12.74 -17.90
C LYS A 5 8.09 11.78 -17.27
N HIS A 6 7.81 10.69 -17.95
CA HIS A 6 6.92 9.65 -17.43
C HIS A 6 7.55 8.86 -16.28
N LEU A 7 8.85 8.58 -16.37
CA LEU A 7 9.56 7.90 -15.28
C LEU A 7 9.55 8.74 -14.00
N ILE A 8 9.81 10.03 -14.10
CA ILE A 8 9.76 10.95 -12.96
C ILE A 8 8.35 10.99 -12.35
N TYR A 9 7.33 11.01 -13.21
CA TYR A 9 5.94 11.00 -12.75
C TYR A 9 5.60 9.70 -11.99
N PHE A 10 5.96 8.54 -12.55
CA PHE A 10 5.72 7.26 -11.87
C PHE A 10 6.53 7.14 -10.58
N GLU A 11 7.75 7.63 -10.56
CA GLU A 11 8.56 7.66 -9.34
C GLU A 11 7.87 8.47 -8.25
N SER A 12 7.33 9.64 -8.59
CA SER A 12 6.59 10.47 -7.63
C SER A 12 5.35 9.77 -7.07
N LEU A 13 4.67 8.95 -7.87
CA LEU A 13 3.54 8.15 -7.39
C LEU A 13 3.97 7.05 -6.42
N LEU A 14 5.21 6.57 -6.54
CA LEU A 14 5.74 5.52 -5.67
C LEU A 14 6.23 6.04 -4.32
N GLU A 15 6.46 7.33 -4.18
CA GLU A 15 6.97 7.92 -2.93
C GLU A 15 6.01 7.79 -1.76
N ASN A 16 4.71 7.78 -2.02
CA ASN A 16 3.69 7.67 -0.99
C ASN A 16 2.60 6.70 -1.42
N ALA A 17 2.18 5.83 -0.49
CA ALA A 17 1.05 4.93 -0.73
C ALA A 17 -0.25 5.70 -0.99
N ASN A 18 -0.46 6.80 -0.30
CA ASN A 18 -1.59 7.71 -0.52
C ASN A 18 -1.22 8.78 -1.57
N ASN A 19 -1.02 8.35 -2.80
CA ASN A 19 -0.65 9.23 -3.91
C ASN A 19 -1.86 9.98 -4.49
N GLU A 20 -1.60 10.86 -5.45
CA GLU A 20 -2.65 11.70 -6.06
C GLU A 20 -3.76 10.90 -6.75
N LEU A 21 -3.44 9.73 -7.32
CA LEU A 21 -4.44 8.89 -7.98
C LEU A 21 -5.42 8.29 -6.97
N VAL A 22 -4.90 7.86 -5.82
CA VAL A 22 -5.70 7.34 -4.71
C VAL A 22 -6.61 8.45 -4.16
N GLN A 23 -6.05 9.62 -3.92
CA GLN A 23 -6.80 10.78 -3.43
C GLN A 23 -7.91 11.20 -4.39
N LYS A 24 -7.61 11.20 -5.69
CA LYS A 24 -8.59 11.52 -6.74
C LYS A 24 -9.73 10.50 -6.76
N ALA A 25 -9.41 9.22 -6.71
CA ALA A 25 -10.42 8.17 -6.70
C ALA A 25 -11.32 8.25 -5.46
N GLN A 26 -10.77 8.55 -4.29
CA GLN A 26 -11.55 8.75 -3.07
C GLN A 26 -12.42 10.00 -3.14
N ALA A 27 -11.94 11.07 -3.75
CA ALA A 27 -12.72 12.30 -3.96
C ALA A 27 -13.93 12.07 -4.87
N GLU A 28 -13.87 11.09 -5.77
CA GLU A 28 -14.96 10.67 -6.63
C GLU A 28 -15.97 9.74 -5.91
N GLY A 29 -15.75 9.43 -4.63
CA GLY A 29 -16.62 8.61 -3.82
C GLY A 29 -16.27 7.12 -3.82
N ASN A 30 -15.12 6.73 -4.36
CA ASN A 30 -14.69 5.34 -4.39
C ASN A 30 -14.04 4.92 -3.06
N LEU A 31 -14.21 3.65 -2.71
CA LEU A 31 -13.62 3.07 -1.50
C LEU A 31 -12.25 2.48 -1.81
N ALA A 32 -11.27 2.79 -0.97
CA ALA A 32 -9.92 2.27 -1.10
C ALA A 32 -9.76 0.96 -0.34
N LEU A 33 -9.48 -0.12 -1.06
CA LEU A 33 -9.26 -1.45 -0.50
C LEU A 33 -7.77 -1.80 -0.61
N GLY A 34 -7.08 -1.86 0.53
CA GLY A 34 -5.67 -2.22 0.58
C GLY A 34 -5.47 -3.73 0.50
N TYR A 35 -4.41 -4.18 -0.18
CA TYR A 35 -4.02 -5.58 -0.22
C TYR A 35 -2.50 -5.71 -0.19
N THR A 36 -2.01 -6.90 0.21
CA THR A 36 -0.59 -7.09 0.50
C THR A 36 0.18 -7.85 -0.58
N CYS A 37 -0.44 -8.77 -1.32
CA CYS A 37 0.31 -9.57 -2.29
C CYS A 37 -0.52 -10.00 -3.50
N TYR A 38 0.17 -10.61 -4.49
CA TYR A 38 -0.44 -11.07 -5.74
C TYR A 38 -1.49 -12.17 -5.60
N HIS A 39 -1.48 -12.90 -4.49
CA HIS A 39 -2.44 -13.98 -4.25
C HIS A 39 -3.84 -13.44 -3.96
N VAL A 40 -3.98 -12.16 -3.68
CA VAL A 40 -5.29 -11.52 -3.57
C VAL A 40 -5.87 -11.34 -4.97
N PRO A 41 -7.12 -11.79 -5.22
CA PRO A 41 -7.75 -11.60 -6.53
C PRO A 41 -8.14 -10.15 -6.74
N GLU A 42 -7.22 -9.36 -7.27
CA GLU A 42 -7.34 -7.92 -7.44
C GLU A 42 -8.60 -7.50 -8.19
N ALA A 43 -9.02 -8.31 -9.18
CA ALA A 43 -10.23 -8.04 -9.94
C ALA A 43 -11.48 -7.93 -9.07
N LEU A 44 -11.54 -8.69 -7.97
CA LEU A 44 -12.67 -8.63 -7.04
C LEU A 44 -12.68 -7.35 -6.20
N LEU A 45 -11.53 -6.70 -6.05
CA LEU A 45 -11.39 -5.46 -5.30
C LEU A 45 -11.77 -4.21 -6.11
N ASN A 46 -11.94 -4.36 -7.41
CA ASN A 46 -12.28 -3.25 -8.30
C ASN A 46 -13.72 -3.32 -8.80
N VAL A 47 -14.61 -3.97 -8.04
CA VAL A 47 -16.03 -4.10 -8.36
C VAL A 47 -16.82 -2.92 -7.77
N GLY A 48 -17.75 -2.38 -8.55
CA GLY A 48 -18.60 -1.28 -8.11
C GLY A 48 -17.80 0.01 -7.91
N ASN A 49 -17.98 0.64 -6.75
CA ASN A 49 -17.31 1.88 -6.37
C ASN A 49 -16.04 1.64 -5.51
N CYS A 50 -15.41 0.48 -5.66
CA CYS A 50 -14.18 0.13 -4.95
C CYS A 50 -12.98 0.13 -5.89
N PHE A 51 -11.80 0.39 -5.37
CA PHE A 51 -10.55 0.24 -6.11
C PHE A 51 -9.47 -0.36 -5.21
N SER A 52 -8.56 -1.11 -5.82
CA SER A 52 -7.48 -1.79 -5.11
C SER A 52 -6.26 -0.90 -4.97
N VAL A 53 -5.63 -0.97 -3.80
CA VAL A 53 -4.34 -0.30 -3.52
C VAL A 53 -3.39 -1.34 -2.98
N ARG A 54 -2.33 -1.66 -3.71
CA ARG A 54 -1.29 -2.53 -3.18
C ARG A 54 -0.47 -1.77 -2.15
N LEU A 55 -0.41 -2.31 -0.95
CA LEU A 55 0.30 -1.66 0.15
C LEU A 55 1.81 -1.72 -0.06
N ARG A 56 2.46 -0.63 0.22
CA ARG A 56 3.92 -0.46 0.19
C ARG A 56 4.34 0.38 1.37
N ALA A 57 5.59 0.24 1.75
CA ALA A 57 6.18 1.01 2.84
C ALA A 57 7.41 1.77 2.35
N PRO A 58 7.24 2.75 1.44
CA PRO A 58 8.37 3.53 0.96
C PRO A 58 8.95 4.37 2.10
N HIS A 59 10.26 4.53 2.07
CA HIS A 59 11.00 5.37 3.03
C HIS A 59 10.83 4.97 4.51
N THR A 60 10.52 3.69 4.77
CA THR A 60 10.53 3.17 6.14
C THR A 60 11.96 3.14 6.65
N GLY A 61 12.27 3.99 7.61
CA GLY A 61 13.64 4.15 8.12
C GLY A 61 14.06 3.03 9.08
N SER A 62 13.10 2.37 9.71
CA SER A 62 13.35 1.37 10.75
C SER A 62 12.17 0.42 10.82
N ILE A 63 12.42 -0.79 11.32
CA ILE A 63 11.39 -1.80 11.58
C ILE A 63 11.38 -2.18 13.07
N ASP A 64 11.89 -1.32 13.92
CA ASP A 64 12.09 -1.62 15.34
C ASP A 64 10.77 -1.89 16.08
N ILE A 65 9.76 -1.10 15.82
CA ILE A 65 8.45 -1.26 16.45
C ILE A 65 7.79 -2.54 15.98
N ALA A 66 7.87 -2.83 14.68
CA ALA A 66 7.29 -4.04 14.11
C ALA A 66 7.88 -5.31 14.71
N THR A 67 9.14 -5.30 15.13
CA THR A 67 9.80 -6.47 15.75
C THR A 67 9.19 -6.85 17.10
N TYR A 68 8.49 -5.95 17.78
CA TYR A 68 7.76 -6.28 19.00
C TYR A 68 6.48 -7.08 18.74
N TYR A 69 5.94 -6.98 17.54
CA TYR A 69 4.66 -7.62 17.17
C TYR A 69 4.83 -8.82 16.26
N MET A 70 5.96 -8.92 15.57
CA MET A 70 6.21 -9.93 14.54
C MET A 70 7.51 -10.68 14.81
N SER A 71 7.52 -11.96 14.42
CA SER A 71 8.71 -12.80 14.50
C SER A 71 9.82 -12.31 13.57
N ASN A 72 11.07 -12.49 14.00
CA ASN A 72 12.24 -12.21 13.17
C ASN A 72 12.30 -13.07 11.90
N TYR A 73 11.55 -14.16 11.85
CA TYR A 73 11.44 -15.02 10.66
C TYR A 73 10.49 -14.43 9.62
N THR A 74 9.70 -13.44 9.96
CA THR A 74 8.84 -12.74 9.01
C THR A 74 9.69 -11.85 8.10
N CYS A 75 9.37 -11.81 6.80
CA CYS A 75 10.14 -11.04 5.84
C CYS A 75 10.14 -9.54 6.16
N GLU A 76 11.18 -8.86 5.72
CA GLU A 76 11.32 -7.42 5.96
C GLU A 76 10.19 -6.59 5.35
N PHE A 77 9.67 -7.03 4.20
CA PHE A 77 8.55 -6.34 3.55
C PHE A 77 7.32 -6.33 4.46
N ALA A 78 6.95 -7.48 5.04
CA ALA A 78 5.81 -7.55 5.95
C ALA A 78 6.04 -6.71 7.21
N ARG A 79 7.25 -6.74 7.77
CA ARG A 79 7.59 -5.92 8.94
C ARG A 79 7.55 -4.43 8.61
N ALA A 80 8.01 -4.03 7.44
CA ALA A 80 7.94 -2.64 6.99
C ALA A 80 6.49 -2.16 6.82
N LEU A 81 5.58 -3.02 6.33
CA LEU A 81 4.17 -2.70 6.24
C LEU A 81 3.56 -2.46 7.62
N VAL A 82 3.87 -3.30 8.61
CA VAL A 82 3.38 -3.12 9.98
C VAL A 82 3.93 -1.83 10.59
N GLU A 83 5.21 -1.57 10.43
CA GLU A 83 5.84 -0.33 10.90
C GLU A 83 5.15 0.90 10.33
N ARG A 84 4.93 0.91 9.02
CA ARG A 84 4.25 2.01 8.34
C ARG A 84 2.80 2.15 8.79
N GLY A 85 2.13 1.04 9.05
CA GLY A 85 0.77 1.04 9.58
C GLY A 85 0.69 1.67 10.98
N ILE A 86 1.63 1.36 11.85
CA ILE A 86 1.73 1.93 13.21
C ILE A 86 1.97 3.44 13.13
N GLU A 87 2.79 3.89 12.19
CA GLU A 87 3.04 5.31 11.94
C GLU A 87 1.83 6.06 11.36
N GLY A 88 0.74 5.36 11.05
CA GLY A 88 -0.46 5.96 10.50
C GLY A 88 -0.46 6.11 8.99
N GLY A 89 0.44 5.44 8.28
CA GLY A 89 0.58 5.58 6.82
C GLY A 89 -0.57 5.03 6.00
N TYR A 90 -1.47 4.25 6.59
CA TYR A 90 -2.59 3.60 5.88
C TYR A 90 -3.97 4.04 6.38
N GLN A 91 -4.05 5.17 7.05
CA GLN A 91 -5.33 5.68 7.56
C GLN A 91 -6.32 6.06 6.46
N PHE A 92 -5.86 6.24 5.23
CA PHE A 92 -6.70 6.56 4.08
C PHE A 92 -7.49 5.36 3.56
N LEU A 93 -7.15 4.14 3.96
CA LEU A 93 -7.84 2.93 3.51
C LEU A 93 -9.19 2.77 4.19
N ASP A 94 -10.19 2.35 3.42
CA ASP A 94 -11.51 1.98 3.96
C ASP A 94 -11.53 0.55 4.48
N ALA A 95 -10.77 -0.35 3.85
CA ALA A 95 -10.62 -1.73 4.28
C ALA A 95 -9.26 -2.29 3.83
N MET A 96 -8.86 -3.39 4.46
CA MET A 96 -7.62 -4.09 4.10
C MET A 96 -7.89 -5.58 3.99
N ILE A 97 -7.31 -6.21 2.98
CA ILE A 97 -7.44 -7.63 2.71
C ILE A 97 -6.06 -8.26 2.74
N GLY A 98 -5.91 -9.25 3.60
CA GLY A 98 -4.69 -10.05 3.70
C GLY A 98 -4.94 -11.47 3.24
N VAL A 99 -3.89 -12.14 2.82
CA VAL A 99 -3.89 -13.56 2.46
C VAL A 99 -2.89 -14.28 3.34
N ASP A 100 -3.31 -15.38 3.92
CA ASP A 100 -2.47 -16.25 4.74
C ASP A 100 -1.65 -17.17 3.83
N ALA A 101 -0.79 -16.58 3.00
CA ALA A 101 0.01 -17.31 2.02
C ALA A 101 1.53 -17.21 2.25
N CYS A 102 1.97 -16.32 3.13
CA CYS A 102 3.38 -16.13 3.45
C CYS A 102 3.61 -16.15 4.96
#